data_14665e4d75f28333f311d44f2092b342
#
_entry.id   14665e4d75f28333f311d44f2092b342
#
_cell.length_a   1.000
_cell.length_b   1.000
_cell.length_c   1.000
_cell.angle_alpha   90.00
_cell.angle_beta   90.00
_cell.angle_gamma   90.00
#
_symmetry.space_group_name_H-M   'P 1'
#
loop_
_entity.id
_entity.type
_entity.pdbx_description
1 polymer ?
#
loop_
_entity_poly.entity_id
_entity_poly.type
_entity_poly.pdbx_seq_one_letter_code
_entity_poly.pdbx_strand_id
1 'polypeptide(L)'
;MRVNVDKDSNQTMTGPGEIYAKEISEAGNAFAYSIYQHSKLPLKVFEAARIATAMINGCMICMNWQSKRDIHQMGITDGVTKNGEAPNEAFYENLLNENYADLSKMELLAVQFARAMGEDPKKLSKDEKFWLEVKDVFSDAEITDLTYCIAGWMGMGRVAHVLGLDQNCEV
;
A
#
# COMPACT_ATOMS: atom_id res chain seq x y z
N MET A 1 20.36 6.96 -0.50
CA MET A 1 20.19 6.33 0.83
C MET A 1 20.69 7.24 1.94
N ARG A 2 20.05 7.23 3.11
CA ARG A 2 20.35 8.12 4.26
C ARG A 2 21.26 7.49 5.30
N VAL A 3 21.39 6.17 5.30
CA VAL A 3 22.29 5.42 6.21
C VAL A 3 23.33 4.67 5.39
N ASN A 4 24.51 4.45 5.96
CA ASN A 4 25.59 3.72 5.27
C ASN A 4 25.30 2.22 5.34
N VAL A 5 25.23 1.61 4.18
CA VAL A 5 25.12 0.16 3.98
C VAL A 5 26.08 -0.26 2.88
N ASP A 6 26.54 -1.50 2.89
CA ASP A 6 27.35 -2.03 1.80
C ASP A 6 26.54 -2.02 0.49
N LYS A 7 27.26 -1.85 -0.63
CA LYS A 7 26.62 -1.73 -1.96
C LYS A 7 25.69 -2.89 -2.30
N ASP A 8 26.04 -4.09 -1.84
CA ASP A 8 25.24 -5.29 -2.08
C ASP A 8 23.92 -5.30 -1.30
N SER A 9 23.88 -4.61 -0.15
CA SER A 9 22.69 -4.45 0.68
C SER A 9 21.74 -3.35 0.16
N ASN A 10 22.21 -2.46 -0.71
CA ASN A 10 21.41 -1.39 -1.32
C ASN A 10 20.39 -1.89 -2.33
N GLN A 11 20.48 -3.14 -2.76
CA GLN A 11 19.63 -3.71 -3.81
C GLN A 11 18.26 -4.19 -3.31
N THR A 12 18.03 -4.21 -2.00
CA THR A 12 16.76 -4.62 -1.43
C THR A 12 16.14 -3.52 -0.58
N MET A 13 14.82 -3.43 -0.54
CA MET A 13 14.08 -2.50 0.34
C MET A 13 14.36 -2.74 1.83
N THR A 14 14.96 -3.86 2.17
CA THR A 14 15.26 -4.28 3.55
C THR A 14 16.72 -4.06 3.94
N GLY A 15 17.59 -3.68 3.00
CA GLY A 15 19.03 -3.61 3.21
C GLY A 15 19.49 -3.04 4.56
N PRO A 16 19.19 -1.77 4.92
CA PRO A 16 19.58 -1.24 6.23
C PRO A 16 18.85 -1.92 7.41
N GLY A 17 17.64 -2.43 7.20
CA GLY A 17 16.89 -3.18 8.20
C GLY A 17 17.58 -4.48 8.57
N GLU A 18 18.08 -5.23 7.61
CA GLU A 18 18.82 -6.49 7.85
C GLU A 18 20.11 -6.27 8.66
N ILE A 19 20.76 -5.12 8.48
CA ILE A 19 22.03 -4.81 9.14
C ILE A 19 21.82 -4.26 10.52
N TYR A 20 20.90 -3.31 10.70
CA TYR A 20 20.81 -2.47 11.89
C TYR A 20 19.58 -2.75 12.77
N ALA A 21 18.57 -3.42 12.24
CA ALA A 21 17.30 -3.68 12.92
C ALA A 21 16.64 -4.99 12.45
N LYS A 22 17.41 -6.07 12.40
CA LYS A 22 17.03 -7.32 11.72
C LYS A 22 15.66 -7.83 12.16
N GLU A 23 15.46 -8.06 13.46
CA GLU A 23 14.22 -8.65 13.99
C GLU A 23 13.00 -7.74 13.74
N ILE A 24 13.18 -6.41 13.79
CA ILE A 24 12.12 -5.44 13.51
C ILE A 24 11.79 -5.43 12.01
N SER A 25 12.81 -5.45 11.17
CA SER A 25 12.68 -5.48 9.71
C SER A 25 11.99 -6.76 9.24
N GLU A 26 12.40 -7.91 9.76
CA GLU A 26 11.76 -9.21 9.47
C GLU A 26 10.27 -9.23 9.87
N ALA A 27 9.93 -8.69 11.04
CA ALA A 27 8.54 -8.58 11.49
C ALA A 27 7.71 -7.63 10.58
N GLY A 28 8.30 -6.49 10.18
CA GLY A 28 7.67 -5.57 9.24
C GLY A 28 7.44 -6.19 7.86
N ASN A 29 8.42 -6.93 7.35
CA ASN A 29 8.32 -7.65 6.08
C ASN A 29 7.27 -8.77 6.15
N ALA A 30 7.20 -9.50 7.27
CA ALA A 30 6.19 -10.52 7.48
C ALA A 30 4.77 -9.91 7.51
N PHE A 31 4.61 -8.73 8.11
CA PHE A 31 3.35 -8.00 8.08
C PHE A 31 2.98 -7.58 6.64
N ALA A 32 3.92 -6.98 5.91
CA ALA A 32 3.69 -6.61 4.51
C ALA A 32 3.35 -7.84 3.66
N TYR A 33 4.07 -8.95 3.81
CA TYR A 33 3.77 -10.21 3.14
C TYR A 33 2.34 -10.68 3.43
N SER A 34 1.93 -10.66 4.71
CA SER A 34 0.59 -11.10 5.14
C SER A 34 -0.53 -10.30 4.47
N ILE A 35 -0.34 -9.01 4.25
CA ILE A 35 -1.30 -8.14 3.54
C ILE A 35 -1.56 -8.67 2.12
N TYR A 36 -0.50 -8.87 1.34
CA TYR A 36 -0.62 -9.36 -0.04
C TYR A 36 -1.11 -10.81 -0.12
N GLN A 37 -0.71 -11.65 0.84
CA GLN A 37 -1.07 -13.06 0.88
C GLN A 37 -2.51 -13.30 1.30
N HIS A 38 -3.05 -12.50 2.24
CA HIS A 38 -4.28 -12.84 2.96
C HIS A 38 -5.43 -11.86 2.81
N SER A 39 -5.23 -10.65 2.31
CA SER A 39 -6.32 -9.70 2.09
C SER A 39 -7.43 -10.32 1.24
N LYS A 40 -8.68 -10.03 1.63
CA LYS A 40 -9.90 -10.47 0.93
C LYS A 40 -10.57 -9.34 0.15
N LEU A 41 -10.00 -8.15 0.18
CA LEU A 41 -10.51 -7.02 -0.59
C LEU A 41 -10.52 -7.34 -2.09
N PRO A 42 -11.52 -6.85 -2.85
CA PRO A 42 -11.47 -6.86 -4.31
C PRO A 42 -10.17 -6.22 -4.79
N LEU A 43 -9.52 -6.81 -5.79
CA LEU A 43 -8.18 -6.39 -6.21
C LEU A 43 -8.11 -4.90 -6.61
N LYS A 44 -9.13 -4.36 -7.29
CA LYS A 44 -9.19 -2.93 -7.67
C LYS A 44 -9.31 -2.02 -6.43
N VAL A 45 -10.05 -2.43 -5.42
CA VAL A 45 -10.17 -1.70 -4.14
C VAL A 45 -8.85 -1.69 -3.39
N PHE A 46 -8.20 -2.85 -3.31
CA PHE A 46 -6.88 -3.02 -2.72
C PHE A 46 -5.84 -2.10 -3.41
N GLU A 47 -5.78 -2.13 -4.75
CA GLU A 47 -4.84 -1.30 -5.52
C GLU A 47 -5.14 0.20 -5.40
N ALA A 48 -6.42 0.60 -5.38
CA ALA A 48 -6.82 1.99 -5.20
C ALA A 48 -6.30 2.57 -3.87
N ALA A 49 -6.52 1.85 -2.76
CA ALA A 49 -6.02 2.25 -1.44
C ALA A 49 -4.49 2.20 -1.37
N ARG A 50 -3.87 1.19 -1.98
CA ARG A 50 -2.41 1.02 -2.01
C ARG A 50 -1.71 2.17 -2.72
N ILE A 51 -2.17 2.54 -3.91
CA ILE A 51 -1.62 3.66 -4.68
C ILE A 51 -1.81 4.97 -3.91
N ALA A 52 -3.00 5.23 -3.37
CA ALA A 52 -3.24 6.42 -2.56
C ALA A 52 -2.26 6.50 -1.36
N THR A 53 -2.00 5.38 -0.69
CA THR A 53 -1.04 5.30 0.41
C THR A 53 0.41 5.53 -0.09
N ALA A 54 0.77 4.98 -1.25
CA ALA A 54 2.10 5.16 -1.84
C ALA A 54 2.37 6.64 -2.19
N MET A 55 1.35 7.35 -2.71
CA MET A 55 1.43 8.78 -3.02
C MET A 55 1.63 9.62 -1.75
N ILE A 56 0.88 9.35 -0.68
CA ILE A 56 1.04 10.02 0.62
C ILE A 56 2.46 9.81 1.18
N ASN A 57 2.99 8.61 1.04
CA ASN A 57 4.33 8.28 1.51
C ASN A 57 5.45 8.89 0.63
N GLY A 58 5.15 9.30 -0.61
CA GLY A 58 6.14 9.70 -1.61
C GLY A 58 7.00 8.55 -2.14
N CYS A 59 6.60 7.31 -1.94
CA CYS A 59 7.39 6.12 -2.23
C CYS A 59 7.31 5.75 -3.72
N MET A 60 8.35 6.08 -4.50
CA MET A 60 8.40 5.83 -5.95
C MET A 60 8.27 4.35 -6.31
N ILE A 61 8.97 3.46 -5.61
CA ILE A 61 8.85 2.01 -5.81
C ILE A 61 7.41 1.56 -5.59
N CYS A 62 6.79 2.07 -4.50
CA CYS A 62 5.43 1.67 -4.14
C CYS A 62 4.40 2.19 -5.17
N MET A 63 4.61 3.37 -5.78
CA MET A 63 3.75 3.89 -6.84
C MET A 63 3.88 3.07 -8.13
N ASN A 64 5.07 2.59 -8.46
CA ASN A 64 5.32 1.76 -9.63
C ASN A 64 4.90 0.29 -9.47
N TRP A 65 4.74 -0.18 -8.23
CA TRP A 65 4.32 -1.56 -7.96
C TRP A 65 2.88 -1.80 -8.42
N GLN A 66 2.67 -2.96 -9.05
CA GLN A 66 1.34 -3.46 -9.44
C GLN A 66 1.20 -4.91 -8.95
N SER A 67 0.24 -5.18 -8.06
CA SER A 67 0.16 -6.50 -7.41
C SER A 67 0.05 -7.64 -8.41
N LYS A 68 -0.72 -7.50 -9.49
CA LYS A 68 -0.86 -8.56 -10.50
C LYS A 68 0.44 -8.86 -11.23
N ARG A 69 1.26 -7.85 -11.49
CA ARG A 69 2.54 -7.98 -12.19
C ARG A 69 3.64 -8.48 -11.25
N ASP A 70 3.69 -7.95 -10.03
CA ASP A 70 4.92 -7.98 -9.23
C ASP A 70 4.85 -8.89 -7.99
N ILE A 71 3.66 -9.38 -7.58
CA ILE A 71 3.49 -10.15 -6.32
C ILE A 71 4.37 -11.40 -6.24
N HIS A 72 4.73 -11.97 -7.40
CA HIS A 72 5.63 -13.12 -7.48
C HIS A 72 7.03 -12.82 -6.92
N GLN A 73 7.48 -11.56 -6.95
CA GLN A 73 8.76 -11.14 -6.36
C GLN A 73 8.77 -11.31 -4.84
N MET A 74 7.60 -11.36 -4.22
CA MET A 74 7.43 -11.69 -2.79
C MET A 74 7.33 -13.20 -2.52
N GLY A 75 7.44 -14.05 -3.54
CA GLY A 75 7.23 -15.49 -3.42
C GLY A 75 5.75 -15.89 -3.25
N ILE A 76 4.82 -15.00 -3.56
CA ILE A 76 3.37 -15.24 -3.49
C ILE A 76 2.87 -15.64 -4.88
N THR A 77 2.17 -16.78 -4.96
CA THR A 77 1.63 -17.28 -6.24
C THR A 77 0.31 -16.58 -6.60
N ASP A 78 -0.61 -16.48 -5.67
CA ASP A 78 -1.95 -15.94 -5.90
C ASP A 78 -2.25 -14.75 -4.97
N GLY A 79 -2.33 -14.97 -3.67
CA GLY A 79 -2.65 -13.94 -2.67
C GLY A 79 -3.88 -13.11 -3.04
N VAL A 80 -3.78 -11.79 -2.91
CA VAL A 80 -4.85 -10.84 -3.24
C VAL A 80 -5.18 -10.81 -4.74
N THR A 81 -4.29 -11.27 -5.62
CA THR A 81 -4.49 -11.20 -7.08
C THR A 81 -5.58 -12.13 -7.61
N LYS A 82 -6.07 -13.05 -6.79
CA LYS A 82 -7.24 -13.91 -7.10
C LYS A 82 -8.59 -13.27 -6.75
N ASN A 83 -8.58 -12.10 -6.11
CA ASN A 83 -9.80 -11.45 -5.60
C ASN A 83 -10.47 -10.55 -6.65
N GLY A 84 -10.53 -11.00 -7.88
CA GLY A 84 -11.25 -10.31 -8.95
C GLY A 84 -10.37 -9.93 -10.14
N GLU A 85 -10.92 -9.08 -11.00
CA GLU A 85 -10.26 -8.64 -12.22
C GLU A 85 -9.06 -7.72 -11.91
N ALA A 86 -7.96 -7.93 -12.62
CA ALA A 86 -6.80 -7.07 -12.52
C ALA A 86 -7.10 -5.68 -13.12
N PRO A 87 -6.67 -4.58 -12.44
CA PRO A 87 -6.70 -3.27 -13.04
C PRO A 87 -5.88 -3.22 -14.34
N ASN A 88 -6.30 -2.40 -15.28
CA ASN A 88 -5.50 -2.07 -16.46
C ASN A 88 -4.57 -0.87 -16.20
N GLU A 89 -3.66 -0.58 -17.14
CA GLU A 89 -2.71 0.53 -16.99
C GLU A 89 -3.40 1.89 -16.80
N ALA A 90 -4.52 2.14 -17.49
CA ALA A 90 -5.27 3.39 -17.36
C ALA A 90 -5.81 3.60 -15.93
N PHE A 91 -6.14 2.53 -15.20
CA PHE A 91 -6.54 2.62 -13.80
C PHE A 91 -5.41 3.17 -12.92
N TYR A 92 -4.18 2.68 -13.10
CA TYR A 92 -3.01 3.14 -12.35
C TYR A 92 -2.63 4.58 -12.73
N GLU A 93 -2.64 4.89 -14.03
CA GLU A 93 -2.36 6.25 -14.52
C GLU A 93 -3.39 7.26 -13.97
N ASN A 94 -4.68 6.91 -13.98
CA ASN A 94 -5.73 7.76 -13.44
C ASN A 94 -5.54 8.01 -11.94
N LEU A 95 -5.23 6.97 -11.14
CA LEU A 95 -4.97 7.13 -9.71
C LEU A 95 -3.77 8.02 -9.43
N LEU A 96 -2.66 7.82 -10.14
CA LEU A 96 -1.43 8.62 -9.98
C LEU A 96 -1.64 10.09 -10.40
N ASN A 97 -2.54 10.35 -11.35
CA ASN A 97 -2.93 11.70 -11.77
C ASN A 97 -4.11 12.29 -10.96
N GLU A 98 -4.54 11.62 -9.89
CA GLU A 98 -5.67 12.01 -9.06
C GLU A 98 -6.99 12.17 -9.83
N ASN A 99 -7.13 11.46 -10.95
CA ASN A 99 -8.35 11.38 -11.73
C ASN A 99 -9.19 10.18 -11.27
N TYR A 100 -10.24 10.45 -10.50
CA TYR A 100 -11.09 9.42 -9.89
C TYR A 100 -12.44 9.24 -10.58
N ALA A 101 -12.62 9.80 -11.78
CA ALA A 101 -13.92 9.83 -12.45
C ALA A 101 -14.47 8.44 -12.79
N ASP A 102 -13.57 7.49 -13.10
CA ASP A 102 -13.94 6.14 -13.51
C ASP A 102 -13.94 5.12 -12.36
N LEU A 103 -13.65 5.56 -11.13
CA LEU A 103 -13.66 4.67 -9.97
C LEU A 103 -15.09 4.35 -9.54
N SER A 104 -15.34 3.09 -9.18
CA SER A 104 -16.55 2.71 -8.46
C SER A 104 -16.61 3.41 -7.10
N LYS A 105 -17.82 3.47 -6.50
CA LYS A 105 -18.00 4.04 -5.15
C LYS A 105 -17.07 3.37 -4.13
N MET A 106 -16.88 2.07 -4.21
CA MET A 106 -16.04 1.31 -3.30
C MET A 106 -14.55 1.65 -3.46
N GLU A 107 -14.06 1.75 -4.69
CA GLU A 107 -12.68 2.15 -4.99
C GLU A 107 -12.41 3.59 -4.55
N LEU A 108 -13.32 4.52 -4.82
CA LEU A 108 -13.19 5.91 -4.42
C LEU A 108 -13.14 6.06 -2.89
N LEU A 109 -14.03 5.37 -2.16
CA LEU A 109 -14.02 5.37 -0.71
C LEU A 109 -12.73 4.76 -0.14
N ALA A 110 -12.16 3.75 -0.78
CA ALA A 110 -10.87 3.18 -0.38
C ALA A 110 -9.72 4.18 -0.54
N VAL A 111 -9.69 4.96 -1.62
CA VAL A 111 -8.75 6.09 -1.81
C VAL A 111 -8.92 7.13 -0.71
N GLN A 112 -10.15 7.56 -0.47
CA GLN A 112 -10.47 8.58 0.54
C GLN A 112 -10.12 8.12 1.95
N PHE A 113 -10.38 6.83 2.26
CA PHE A 113 -10.03 6.23 3.55
C PHE A 113 -8.52 6.21 3.75
N ALA A 114 -7.75 5.78 2.74
CA ALA A 114 -6.29 5.78 2.79
C ALA A 114 -5.73 7.19 3.01
N ARG A 115 -6.25 8.18 2.29
CA ARG A 115 -5.87 9.60 2.47
C ARG A 115 -6.20 10.10 3.87
N ALA A 116 -7.43 9.93 4.32
CA ALA A 116 -7.87 10.40 5.63
C ALA A 116 -7.07 9.75 6.77
N MET A 117 -6.80 8.45 6.68
CA MET A 117 -5.98 7.73 7.66
C MET A 117 -4.52 8.18 7.65
N GLY A 118 -3.97 8.50 6.49
CA GLY A 118 -2.58 8.91 6.35
C GLY A 118 -2.29 10.36 6.70
N GLU A 119 -3.23 11.26 6.42
CA GLU A 119 -3.07 12.70 6.55
C GLU A 119 -3.63 13.23 7.87
N ASP A 120 -4.82 12.79 8.29
CA ASP A 120 -5.45 13.25 9.54
C ASP A 120 -6.31 12.13 10.19
N PRO A 121 -5.69 11.13 10.84
CA PRO A 121 -6.42 10.04 11.50
C PRO A 121 -7.29 10.51 12.67
N LYS A 122 -6.96 11.68 13.28
CA LYS A 122 -7.75 12.24 14.38
C LYS A 122 -9.08 12.80 13.87
N LYS A 123 -9.08 13.40 12.68
CA LYS A 123 -10.29 13.86 12.02
C LYS A 123 -11.11 12.66 11.54
N LEU A 124 -10.46 11.70 10.86
CA LEU A 124 -11.12 10.49 10.39
C LEU A 124 -11.90 9.77 11.51
N SER A 125 -11.29 9.60 12.69
CA SER A 125 -11.93 8.91 13.82
C SER A 125 -13.21 9.58 14.34
N LYS A 126 -13.48 10.82 13.93
CA LYS A 126 -14.63 11.64 14.37
C LYS A 126 -15.56 12.01 13.22
N ASP A 127 -15.26 11.61 12.00
CA ASP A 127 -16.05 11.94 10.81
C ASP A 127 -17.22 10.96 10.65
N GLU A 128 -18.26 11.13 11.49
CA GLU A 128 -19.45 10.27 11.47
C GLU A 128 -20.09 10.16 10.09
N LYS A 129 -20.05 11.26 9.30
CA LYS A 129 -20.62 11.25 7.95
C LYS A 129 -19.84 10.29 7.04
N PHE A 130 -18.52 10.38 7.06
CA PHE A 130 -17.64 9.51 6.28
C PHE A 130 -17.81 8.04 6.72
N TRP A 131 -17.89 7.79 8.04
CA TRP A 131 -18.09 6.44 8.56
C TRP A 131 -19.43 5.83 8.15
N LEU A 132 -20.51 6.62 8.05
CA LEU A 132 -21.78 6.15 7.52
C LEU A 132 -21.65 5.75 6.03
N GLU A 133 -20.97 6.55 5.23
CA GLU A 133 -20.73 6.24 3.81
C GLU A 133 -19.87 4.97 3.62
N VAL A 134 -18.84 4.81 4.45
CA VAL A 134 -17.98 3.61 4.44
C VAL A 134 -18.78 2.36 4.82
N LYS A 135 -19.55 2.41 5.89
CA LYS A 135 -20.37 1.27 6.36
C LYS A 135 -21.54 0.90 5.43
N ASP A 136 -21.98 1.83 4.59
CA ASP A 136 -22.97 1.55 3.54
C ASP A 136 -22.41 0.69 2.40
N VAL A 137 -21.08 0.70 2.23
CA VAL A 137 -20.40 0.08 1.09
C VAL A 137 -19.54 -1.12 1.50
N PHE A 138 -18.92 -1.05 2.66
CA PHE A 138 -17.99 -2.07 3.17
C PHE A 138 -18.58 -2.79 4.38
N SER A 139 -18.41 -4.08 4.48
CA SER A 139 -18.62 -4.84 5.71
C SER A 139 -17.55 -4.51 6.77
N ASP A 140 -17.81 -4.80 8.03
CA ASP A 140 -16.84 -4.62 9.12
C ASP A 140 -15.55 -5.41 8.89
N ALA A 141 -15.62 -6.58 8.24
CA ALA A 141 -14.46 -7.37 7.86
C ALA A 141 -13.60 -6.66 6.80
N GLU A 142 -14.21 -6.08 5.78
CA GLU A 142 -13.51 -5.35 4.73
C GLU A 142 -12.93 -4.03 5.25
N ILE A 143 -13.64 -3.31 6.13
CA ILE A 143 -13.13 -2.11 6.81
C ILE A 143 -11.87 -2.46 7.62
N THR A 144 -11.92 -3.56 8.36
CA THR A 144 -10.80 -4.03 9.17
C THR A 144 -9.62 -4.42 8.28
N ASP A 145 -9.85 -5.22 7.24
CA ASP A 145 -8.83 -5.63 6.27
C ASP A 145 -8.17 -4.39 5.62
N LEU A 146 -8.98 -3.45 5.10
CA LEU A 146 -8.52 -2.21 4.49
C LEU A 146 -7.65 -1.38 5.46
N THR A 147 -8.09 -1.26 6.71
CA THR A 147 -7.36 -0.50 7.74
C THR A 147 -5.98 -1.10 8.01
N TYR A 148 -5.88 -2.43 8.15
CA TYR A 148 -4.59 -3.11 8.34
C TYR A 148 -3.70 -3.04 7.09
N CYS A 149 -4.28 -3.15 5.89
CA CYS A 149 -3.55 -2.98 4.64
C CYS A 149 -2.91 -1.59 4.55
N ILE A 150 -3.69 -0.53 4.78
CA ILE A 150 -3.19 0.85 4.78
C ILE A 150 -2.10 1.05 5.83
N ALA A 151 -2.29 0.53 7.06
CA ALA A 151 -1.29 0.64 8.13
C ALA A 151 0.06 0.03 7.72
N GLY A 152 0.06 -1.15 7.12
CA GLY A 152 1.28 -1.82 6.67
C GLY A 152 1.97 -1.09 5.52
N TRP A 153 1.23 -0.67 4.49
CA TRP A 153 1.80 0.12 3.38
C TRP A 153 2.33 1.47 3.85
N MET A 154 1.61 2.12 4.78
CA MET A 154 2.03 3.40 5.33
C MET A 154 3.31 3.27 6.14
N GLY A 155 3.43 2.26 6.99
CA GLY A 155 4.63 1.98 7.77
C GLY A 155 5.83 1.66 6.88
N MET A 156 5.71 0.64 6.04
CA MET A 156 6.83 0.16 5.21
C MET A 156 7.20 1.14 4.09
N GLY A 157 6.21 1.79 3.47
CA GLY A 157 6.46 2.79 2.44
C GLY A 157 7.16 4.04 2.99
N ARG A 158 6.82 4.49 4.20
CA ARG A 158 7.54 5.59 4.88
C ARG A 158 8.96 5.22 5.23
N VAL A 159 9.20 4.00 5.71
CA VAL A 159 10.57 3.50 5.95
C VAL A 159 11.37 3.55 4.65
N ALA A 160 10.82 3.04 3.56
CA ALA A 160 11.48 3.03 2.26
C ALA A 160 11.83 4.45 1.79
N HIS A 161 10.87 5.37 1.82
CA HIS A 161 11.06 6.75 1.36
C HIS A 161 12.01 7.55 2.25
N VAL A 162 11.80 7.54 3.56
CA VAL A 162 12.61 8.31 4.52
C VAL A 162 14.07 7.87 4.54
N LEU A 163 14.33 6.57 4.40
CA LEU A 163 15.71 6.06 4.29
C LEU A 163 16.29 6.21 2.87
N GLY A 164 15.49 6.62 1.89
CA GLY A 164 15.91 6.80 0.50
C GLY A 164 16.19 5.48 -0.23
N LEU A 165 15.46 4.41 0.14
CA LEU A 165 15.57 3.10 -0.52
C LEU A 165 14.95 3.14 -1.92
N ASP A 166 13.94 3.98 -2.12
CA ASP A 166 13.20 4.17 -3.35
C ASP A 166 13.90 5.08 -4.38
N GLN A 167 15.02 5.72 -4.01
CA GLN A 167 15.76 6.63 -4.89
C GLN A 167 16.81 5.93 -5.75
N ASN A 168 17.12 4.67 -5.49
CA ASN A 168 18.15 3.90 -6.20
C ASN A 168 17.58 2.95 -7.28
N CYS A 169 16.28 2.95 -7.50
CA CYS A 169 15.71 2.25 -8.64
C CYS A 169 15.80 3.16 -9.87
N GLU A 170 16.81 2.96 -10.70
CA GLU A 170 16.76 3.39 -12.10
C GLU A 170 15.59 2.65 -12.75
N VAL A 171 14.59 3.41 -13.19
CA VAL A 171 13.42 2.95 -13.94
C VAL A 171 13.81 2.62 -15.36
#